data_63770658030046f89f5344a214032351
#
_entry.id   63770658030046f89f5344a214032351
#
_cell.length_a   1.000
_cell.length_b   1.000
_cell.length_c   1.000
_cell.angle_alpha   90.00
_cell.angle_beta   90.00
_cell.angle_gamma   90.00
#
_symmetry.space_group_name_H-M   'P 1'
#
loop_
_entity.id
_entity.type
_entity.pdbx_description
1 polymer ?
#
loop_
_entity_poly.entity_id
_entity_poly.type
_entity_poly.pdbx_seq_one_letter_code
_entity_poly.pdbx_strand_id
1 'polypeptide(L)'
;MTQRIVLVTGGGRGLGKNAALKLASKGMGIILTWNSNEKEAQQVVDDIRQLGGKAAALPLNVGDISTFPRFVEQMQETLQTQWQRTRFDYLLNNAGIGITAPYSAFTEAQFDQLLNIQFKGPFFLTQSLLPLINQGGRILNVSTGLSRFALPGYSAYAAMKGAMEVLTRYQAKELGERGITANIIAPGAIETDFGGGNVRDKA
;
A
#
# COMPACT_ATOMS: atom_id res chain seq x y z
N MET A 1 7.55 22.05 13.78
CA MET A 1 6.78 20.78 13.82
C MET A 1 7.63 19.68 13.25
N THR A 2 7.67 18.51 13.86
CA THR A 2 8.43 17.35 13.34
C THR A 2 7.79 16.87 12.02
N GLN A 3 8.60 16.62 10.99
CA GLN A 3 8.14 16.12 9.69
C GLN A 3 7.37 14.81 9.86
N ARG A 4 6.17 14.67 9.27
CA ARG A 4 5.42 13.44 9.22
C ARG A 4 6.04 12.50 8.19
N ILE A 5 6.10 11.20 8.50
CA ILE A 5 6.66 10.17 7.62
C ILE A 5 5.56 9.21 7.21
N VAL A 6 5.48 8.92 5.92
CA VAL A 6 4.48 8.03 5.33
C VAL A 6 5.18 6.84 4.68
N LEU A 7 4.72 5.63 5.00
CA LEU A 7 5.05 4.42 4.24
C LEU A 7 3.96 4.18 3.19
N VAL A 8 4.36 4.10 1.91
CA VAL A 8 3.47 3.81 0.77
C VAL A 8 3.87 2.48 0.15
N THR A 9 3.05 1.44 0.29
CA THR A 9 3.34 0.17 -0.38
C THR A 9 3.01 0.25 -1.87
N GLY A 10 3.92 -0.28 -2.73
CA GLY A 10 3.76 -0.20 -4.18
C GLY A 10 3.83 1.24 -4.71
N GLY A 11 4.79 2.03 -4.20
CA GLY A 11 4.91 3.47 -4.49
C GLY A 11 5.64 3.83 -5.78
N GLY A 12 6.12 2.87 -6.57
CA GLY A 12 6.94 3.15 -7.76
C GLY A 12 6.14 3.58 -9.00
N ARG A 13 4.83 3.27 -9.06
CA ARG A 13 3.97 3.59 -10.22
C ARG A 13 2.51 3.83 -9.82
N GLY A 14 1.70 4.25 -10.79
CA GLY A 14 0.24 4.40 -10.65
C GLY A 14 -0.18 5.28 -9.48
N LEU A 15 -1.20 4.85 -8.75
CA LEU A 15 -1.75 5.59 -7.61
C LEU A 15 -0.73 5.76 -6.49
N GLY A 16 0.09 4.74 -6.21
CA GLY A 16 1.13 4.81 -5.18
C GLY A 16 2.19 5.88 -5.46
N LYS A 17 2.69 5.96 -6.71
CA LYS A 17 3.59 7.04 -7.15
C LYS A 17 2.93 8.41 -7.01
N ASN A 18 1.70 8.56 -7.50
CA ASN A 18 0.98 9.83 -7.40
C ASN A 18 0.80 10.26 -5.94
N ALA A 19 0.39 9.33 -5.07
CA ALA A 19 0.26 9.60 -3.64
C ALA A 19 1.60 10.00 -3.00
N ALA A 20 2.70 9.27 -3.29
CA ALA A 20 4.02 9.58 -2.77
C ALA A 20 4.47 10.99 -3.13
N LEU A 21 4.35 11.37 -4.42
CA LEU A 21 4.71 12.72 -4.90
C LEU A 21 3.83 13.80 -4.26
N LYS A 22 2.52 13.58 -4.17
CA LYS A 22 1.58 14.56 -3.58
C LYS A 22 1.79 14.73 -2.08
N LEU A 23 2.06 13.65 -1.34
CA LEU A 23 2.36 13.71 0.09
C LEU A 23 3.71 14.39 0.35
N ALA A 24 4.73 14.12 -0.49
CA ALA A 24 6.01 14.81 -0.42
C ALA A 24 5.87 16.31 -0.66
N SER A 25 5.06 16.74 -1.65
CA SER A 25 4.79 18.16 -1.91
C SER A 25 4.06 18.88 -0.76
N LYS A 26 3.49 18.12 0.20
CA LYS A 26 2.92 18.64 1.45
C LYS A 26 3.92 18.62 2.62
N GLY A 27 5.21 18.39 2.33
CA GLY A 27 6.28 18.40 3.32
C GLY A 27 6.45 17.09 4.10
N MET A 28 5.81 16.00 3.69
CA MET A 28 5.96 14.70 4.34
C MET A 28 7.23 13.98 3.86
N GLY A 29 7.89 13.25 4.75
CA GLY A 29 8.92 12.27 4.40
C GLY A 29 8.27 11.00 3.85
N ILE A 30 8.83 10.43 2.80
CA ILE A 30 8.25 9.27 2.10
C ILE A 30 9.19 8.07 2.19
N ILE A 31 8.64 6.96 2.67
CA ILE A 31 9.22 5.64 2.43
C ILE A 31 8.26 4.93 1.48
N LEU A 32 8.75 4.50 0.33
CA LEU A 32 7.94 3.77 -0.62
C LEU A 32 8.49 2.36 -0.85
N THR A 33 7.63 1.41 -1.22
CA THR A 33 8.11 0.06 -1.50
C THR A 33 7.93 -0.33 -2.97
N TRP A 34 8.77 -1.25 -3.41
CA TRP A 34 8.73 -1.88 -4.72
C TRP A 34 8.90 -3.39 -4.59
N ASN A 35 8.41 -4.15 -5.58
CA ASN A 35 8.59 -5.59 -5.65
C ASN A 35 9.48 -6.01 -6.84
N SER A 36 9.14 -5.59 -8.05
CA SER A 36 9.81 -6.05 -9.28
C SER A 36 10.60 -4.96 -10.02
N ASN A 37 10.31 -3.68 -9.78
CA ASN A 37 10.92 -2.59 -10.52
C ASN A 37 11.53 -1.54 -9.59
N GLU A 38 12.80 -1.79 -9.22
CA GLU A 38 13.58 -0.88 -8.38
C GLU A 38 13.81 0.47 -9.06
N LYS A 39 14.07 0.47 -10.38
CA LYS A 39 14.39 1.69 -11.12
C LYS A 39 13.24 2.70 -11.08
N GLU A 40 11.99 2.24 -11.25
CA GLU A 40 10.81 3.11 -11.14
C GLU A 40 10.67 3.68 -9.72
N ALA A 41 10.90 2.87 -8.71
CA ALA A 41 10.83 3.30 -7.32
C ALA A 41 11.94 4.33 -7.00
N GLN A 42 13.16 4.09 -7.47
CA GLN A 42 14.27 5.01 -7.29
C GLN A 42 14.02 6.34 -8.03
N GLN A 43 13.44 6.31 -9.22
CA GLN A 43 13.06 7.54 -9.93
C GLN A 43 12.08 8.39 -9.11
N VAL A 44 11.11 7.77 -8.44
CA VAL A 44 10.19 8.52 -7.55
C VAL A 44 10.92 9.14 -6.36
N VAL A 45 11.90 8.43 -5.79
CA VAL A 45 12.76 8.97 -4.72
C VAL A 45 13.54 10.19 -5.22
N ASP A 46 14.13 10.09 -6.40
CA ASP A 46 14.92 11.17 -6.98
C ASP A 46 14.05 12.39 -7.35
N ASP A 47 12.85 12.16 -7.91
CA ASP A 47 11.86 13.22 -8.17
C ASP A 47 11.51 13.97 -6.87
N ILE A 48 11.28 13.24 -5.76
CA ILE A 48 10.98 13.85 -4.46
C ILE A 48 12.17 14.64 -3.92
N ARG A 49 13.37 14.10 -4.05
CA ARG A 49 14.61 14.77 -3.58
C ARG A 49 14.91 16.04 -4.37
N GLN A 50 14.69 16.04 -5.68
CA GLN A 50 14.83 17.23 -6.53
C GLN A 50 13.89 18.37 -6.12
N LEU A 51 12.72 18.03 -5.56
CA LEU A 51 11.78 19.00 -4.99
C LEU A 51 12.10 19.38 -3.54
N GLY A 52 13.28 18.99 -3.03
CA GLY A 52 13.71 19.29 -1.66
C GLY A 52 13.10 18.40 -0.58
N GLY A 53 12.37 17.34 -0.95
CA GLY A 53 11.80 16.37 -0.02
C GLY A 53 12.78 15.29 0.43
N LYS A 54 12.40 14.52 1.45
CA LYS A 54 13.14 13.33 1.90
C LYS A 54 12.36 12.07 1.50
N ALA A 55 13.03 11.14 0.82
CA ALA A 55 12.44 9.86 0.45
C ALA A 55 13.45 8.73 0.44
N ALA A 56 12.95 7.50 0.65
CA ALA A 56 13.68 6.24 0.52
C ALA A 56 12.79 5.19 -0.16
N ALA A 57 13.40 4.25 -0.89
CA ALA A 57 12.73 3.10 -1.48
C ALA A 57 13.26 1.81 -0.84
N LEU A 58 12.37 0.88 -0.50
CA LEU A 58 12.68 -0.41 0.10
C LEU A 58 12.05 -1.55 -0.69
N PRO A 59 12.75 -2.69 -0.86
CA PRO A 59 12.16 -3.88 -1.45
C PRO A 59 11.10 -4.48 -0.53
N LEU A 60 9.95 -4.87 -1.08
CA LEU A 60 8.90 -5.57 -0.36
C LEU A 60 7.98 -6.33 -1.31
N ASN A 61 7.94 -7.65 -1.17
CA ASN A 61 6.85 -8.45 -1.71
C ASN A 61 5.74 -8.58 -0.66
N VAL A 62 4.67 -7.81 -0.79
CA VAL A 62 3.54 -7.88 0.17
C VAL A 62 2.83 -9.23 0.17
N GLY A 63 3.01 -10.06 -0.85
CA GLY A 63 2.46 -11.42 -0.92
C GLY A 63 3.26 -12.47 -0.15
N ASP A 64 4.45 -12.12 0.35
CA ASP A 64 5.34 -13.05 1.07
C ASP A 64 5.58 -12.58 2.51
N ILE A 65 4.75 -13.05 3.43
CA ILE A 65 4.82 -12.68 4.84
C ILE A 65 6.11 -13.13 5.54
N SER A 66 6.83 -14.13 5.00
CA SER A 66 8.09 -14.59 5.58
C SER A 66 9.19 -13.54 5.52
N THR A 67 9.06 -12.56 4.61
CA THR A 67 10.02 -11.46 4.43
C THR A 67 9.78 -10.27 5.37
N PHE A 68 8.65 -10.22 6.07
CA PHE A 68 8.27 -9.06 6.88
C PHE A 68 9.18 -8.78 8.07
N PRO A 69 9.73 -9.76 8.80
CA PRO A 69 10.69 -9.46 9.87
C PRO A 69 11.90 -8.66 9.35
N ARG A 70 12.50 -9.10 8.24
CA ARG A 70 13.60 -8.37 7.60
C ARG A 70 13.19 -6.97 7.11
N PHE A 71 11.98 -6.86 6.55
CA PHE A 71 11.47 -5.56 6.14
C PHE A 71 11.30 -4.59 7.31
N VAL A 72 10.84 -5.08 8.47
CA VAL A 72 10.72 -4.26 9.70
C VAL A 72 12.09 -3.74 10.14
N GLU A 73 13.13 -4.57 10.10
CA GLU A 73 14.52 -4.16 10.38
C GLU A 73 14.99 -3.07 9.42
N GLN A 74 14.76 -3.25 8.11
CA GLN A 74 15.08 -2.23 7.09
C GLN A 74 14.33 -0.93 7.32
N MET A 75 13.06 -0.99 7.72
CA MET A 75 12.27 0.18 8.09
C MET A 75 12.89 0.92 9.28
N GLN A 76 13.30 0.20 10.34
CA GLN A 76 13.94 0.80 11.53
C GLN A 76 15.25 1.50 11.16
N GLU A 77 16.11 0.82 10.39
CA GLU A 77 17.37 1.38 9.90
C GLU A 77 17.13 2.64 9.04
N THR A 78 16.18 2.58 8.12
CA THR A 78 15.83 3.71 7.25
C THR A 78 15.29 4.90 8.04
N LEU A 79 14.42 4.66 9.02
CA LEU A 79 13.90 5.70 9.90
C LEU A 79 15.03 6.35 10.70
N GLN A 80 15.95 5.55 11.23
CA GLN A 80 17.07 6.05 12.01
C GLN A 80 18.05 6.85 11.16
N THR A 81 18.44 6.33 10.01
CA THR A 81 19.48 6.96 9.15
C THR A 81 18.97 8.19 8.41
N GLN A 82 17.74 8.16 7.90
CA GLN A 82 17.19 9.27 7.13
C GLN A 82 16.54 10.35 7.98
N TRP A 83 15.89 9.99 9.08
CA TRP A 83 15.09 10.94 9.87
C TRP A 83 15.50 11.04 11.34
N GLN A 84 16.46 10.25 11.83
CA GLN A 84 16.84 10.12 13.26
C GLN A 84 15.62 9.82 14.14
N ARG A 85 14.75 8.91 13.64
CA ARG A 85 13.53 8.49 14.30
C ARG A 85 13.44 6.96 14.38
N THR A 86 12.65 6.49 15.34
CA THR A 86 12.34 5.06 15.53
C THR A 86 10.93 4.67 15.04
N ARG A 87 10.11 5.68 14.69
CA ARG A 87 8.71 5.48 14.33
C ARG A 87 8.32 6.39 13.16
N PHE A 88 7.32 5.95 12.40
CA PHE A 88 6.68 6.71 11.33
C PHE A 88 5.21 7.01 11.68
N ASP A 89 4.54 7.81 10.85
CA ASP A 89 3.24 8.37 11.20
C ASP A 89 2.08 7.72 10.42
N TYR A 90 2.25 7.44 9.12
CA TYR A 90 1.15 7.01 8.27
C TYR A 90 1.53 5.82 7.40
N LEU A 91 0.60 4.85 7.31
CA LEU A 91 0.71 3.69 6.43
C LEU A 91 -0.35 3.77 5.33
N LEU A 92 0.09 3.73 4.08
CA LEU A 92 -0.78 3.57 2.91
C LEU A 92 -0.59 2.16 2.32
N ASN A 93 -1.54 1.26 2.57
CA ASN A 93 -1.63 -0.06 1.96
C ASN A 93 -2.21 0.06 0.55
N ASN A 94 -1.33 0.33 -0.43
CA ASN A 94 -1.71 0.55 -1.83
C ASN A 94 -1.25 -0.58 -2.76
N ALA A 95 -0.18 -1.32 -2.43
CA ALA A 95 0.32 -2.41 -3.26
C ALA A 95 -0.82 -3.39 -3.62
N GLY A 96 -0.87 -3.78 -4.88
CA GLY A 96 -1.91 -4.69 -5.36
C GLY A 96 -1.70 -5.09 -6.80
N ILE A 97 -2.38 -6.16 -7.20
CA ILE A 97 -2.44 -6.69 -8.57
C ILE A 97 -3.90 -6.89 -8.98
N GLY A 98 -4.15 -6.92 -10.28
CA GLY A 98 -5.42 -7.33 -10.86
C GLY A 98 -5.25 -8.64 -11.61
N ILE A 99 -6.07 -9.64 -11.29
CA ILE A 99 -6.22 -10.87 -12.06
C ILE A 99 -7.69 -10.97 -12.46
N THR A 100 -7.93 -11.22 -13.74
CA THR A 100 -9.28 -11.31 -14.31
C THR A 100 -9.46 -12.68 -14.91
N ALA A 101 -10.51 -13.39 -14.52
CA ALA A 101 -10.92 -14.66 -15.11
C ALA A 101 -12.43 -14.89 -14.88
N PRO A 102 -13.14 -15.62 -15.75
CA PRO A 102 -14.50 -16.07 -15.46
C PRO A 102 -14.54 -16.85 -14.15
N TYR A 103 -15.63 -16.71 -13.38
CA TYR A 103 -15.76 -17.41 -12.09
C TYR A 103 -15.52 -18.93 -12.20
N SER A 104 -16.05 -19.55 -13.27
CA SER A 104 -15.92 -20.98 -13.53
C SER A 104 -14.52 -21.44 -13.95
N ALA A 105 -13.61 -20.52 -14.30
CA ALA A 105 -12.26 -20.82 -14.78
C ALA A 105 -11.16 -20.22 -13.87
N PHE A 106 -11.54 -19.66 -12.72
CA PHE A 106 -10.58 -19.11 -11.76
C PHE A 106 -9.79 -20.25 -11.10
N THR A 107 -8.48 -20.23 -11.23
CA THR A 107 -7.63 -21.25 -10.63
C THR A 107 -7.33 -20.95 -9.16
N GLU A 108 -7.07 -22.00 -8.38
CA GLU A 108 -6.63 -21.88 -6.99
C GLU A 108 -5.37 -21.01 -6.86
N ALA A 109 -4.38 -21.21 -7.74
CA ALA A 109 -3.15 -20.40 -7.74
C ALA A 109 -3.42 -18.90 -7.96
N GLN A 110 -4.34 -18.54 -8.86
CA GLN A 110 -4.76 -17.14 -9.07
C GLN A 110 -5.48 -16.57 -7.85
N PHE A 111 -6.32 -17.38 -7.21
CA PHE A 111 -7.02 -16.99 -5.99
C PHE A 111 -6.04 -16.75 -4.85
N ASP A 112 -5.11 -17.68 -4.62
CA ASP A 112 -4.08 -17.57 -3.57
C ASP A 112 -3.15 -16.38 -3.78
N GLN A 113 -2.79 -16.10 -5.03
CA GLN A 113 -2.00 -14.91 -5.35
C GLN A 113 -2.76 -13.62 -5.00
N LEU A 114 -4.04 -13.53 -5.34
CA LEU A 114 -4.88 -12.38 -4.94
C LEU A 114 -5.06 -12.32 -3.44
N LEU A 115 -5.35 -13.43 -2.76
CA LEU A 115 -5.49 -13.50 -1.32
C LEU A 115 -4.22 -12.99 -0.63
N ASN A 116 -3.07 -13.50 -1.03
CA ASN A 116 -1.78 -13.15 -0.42
C ASN A 116 -1.46 -11.66 -0.59
N ILE A 117 -1.65 -11.09 -1.77
CA ILE A 117 -1.27 -9.70 -2.06
C ILE A 117 -2.34 -8.71 -1.60
N GLN A 118 -3.64 -9.02 -1.78
CA GLN A 118 -4.72 -8.05 -1.58
C GLN A 118 -5.28 -8.04 -0.15
N PHE A 119 -5.09 -9.13 0.62
CA PHE A 119 -5.68 -9.24 1.95
C PHE A 119 -4.69 -9.74 3.01
N LYS A 120 -4.14 -10.94 2.86
CA LYS A 120 -3.25 -11.55 3.85
C LYS A 120 -2.00 -10.70 4.11
N GLY A 121 -1.36 -10.24 3.02
CA GLY A 121 -0.18 -9.38 3.10
C GLY A 121 -0.43 -8.08 3.86
N PRO A 122 -1.38 -7.23 3.43
CA PRO A 122 -1.71 -6.00 4.15
C PRO A 122 -2.12 -6.23 5.61
N PHE A 123 -2.79 -7.34 5.93
CA PHE A 123 -3.15 -7.70 7.30
C PHE A 123 -1.89 -7.87 8.16
N PHE A 124 -1.02 -8.81 7.79
CA PHE A 124 0.17 -9.14 8.58
C PHE A 124 1.28 -8.08 8.49
N LEU A 125 1.39 -7.37 7.36
CA LEU A 125 2.30 -6.23 7.25
C LEU A 125 1.92 -5.12 8.24
N THR A 126 0.64 -4.77 8.28
CA THR A 126 0.13 -3.77 9.23
C THR A 126 0.43 -4.21 10.66
N GLN A 127 0.14 -5.48 11.00
CA GLN A 127 0.41 -6.05 12.32
C GLN A 127 1.89 -5.94 12.68
N SER A 128 2.80 -6.33 11.79
CA SER A 128 4.25 -6.28 12.00
C SER A 128 4.78 -4.85 12.17
N LEU A 129 4.14 -3.89 11.52
CA LEU A 129 4.52 -2.47 11.57
C LEU A 129 3.89 -1.69 12.72
N LEU A 130 2.88 -2.24 13.40
CA LEU A 130 2.19 -1.54 14.50
C LEU A 130 3.14 -0.97 15.58
N PRO A 131 4.22 -1.67 16.01
CA PRO A 131 5.16 -1.12 16.97
C PRO A 131 5.89 0.14 16.48
N LEU A 132 6.03 0.29 15.16
CA LEU A 132 6.71 1.42 14.54
C LEU A 132 5.76 2.58 14.17
N ILE A 133 4.44 2.41 14.29
CA ILE A 133 3.47 3.49 14.04
C ILE A 133 3.32 4.33 15.31
N ASN A 134 3.45 5.66 15.16
CA ASN A 134 3.25 6.59 16.26
C ASN A 134 1.83 6.55 16.84
N GLN A 135 1.70 6.93 18.09
CA GLN A 135 0.40 7.31 18.66
C GLN A 135 -0.22 8.44 17.82
N GLY A 136 -1.52 8.37 17.58
CA GLY A 136 -2.19 9.31 16.68
C GLY A 136 -1.86 9.09 15.18
N GLY A 137 -1.26 7.96 14.82
CA GLY A 137 -0.96 7.58 13.44
C GLY A 137 -2.20 7.39 12.56
N ARG A 138 -1.99 7.11 11.27
CA ARG A 138 -3.07 6.88 10.31
C ARG A 138 -2.76 5.66 9.45
N ILE A 139 -3.77 4.84 9.21
CA ILE A 139 -3.74 3.75 8.24
C ILE A 139 -4.76 4.07 7.16
N LEU A 140 -4.32 4.02 5.90
CA LEU A 140 -5.20 4.14 4.74
C LEU A 140 -5.07 2.88 3.89
N ASN A 141 -6.17 2.16 3.74
CA ASN A 141 -6.27 1.00 2.88
C ASN A 141 -6.89 1.38 1.54
N VAL A 142 -6.55 0.64 0.48
CA VAL A 142 -7.11 0.85 -0.86
C VAL A 142 -8.00 -0.32 -1.23
N SER A 143 -9.30 -0.05 -1.38
CA SER A 143 -10.32 -0.96 -1.91
C SER A 143 -10.56 -0.73 -3.40
N THR A 144 -11.77 -0.91 -3.86
CA THR A 144 -12.24 -0.71 -5.24
C THR A 144 -13.74 -0.45 -5.25
N GLY A 145 -14.25 0.26 -6.25
CA GLY A 145 -15.69 0.35 -6.49
C GLY A 145 -16.35 -1.01 -6.74
N LEU A 146 -15.57 -2.01 -7.19
CA LEU A 146 -16.06 -3.38 -7.46
C LEU A 146 -16.49 -4.15 -6.21
N SER A 147 -16.24 -3.64 -5.01
CA SER A 147 -16.83 -4.18 -3.77
C SER A 147 -18.33 -3.82 -3.63
N ARG A 148 -18.83 -2.88 -4.44
CA ARG A 148 -20.22 -2.35 -4.40
C ARG A 148 -21.03 -2.67 -5.63
N PHE A 149 -20.39 -2.84 -6.78
CA PHE A 149 -21.03 -3.27 -8.02
C PHE A 149 -20.18 -4.36 -8.67
N ALA A 150 -20.83 -5.26 -9.40
CA ALA A 150 -20.19 -6.42 -9.98
C ALA A 150 -19.85 -6.21 -11.46
N LEU A 151 -18.62 -6.56 -11.82
CA LEU A 151 -18.21 -6.77 -13.21
C LEU A 151 -17.75 -8.23 -13.38
N PRO A 152 -18.16 -8.90 -14.46
CA PRO A 152 -17.69 -10.26 -14.75
C PRO A 152 -16.16 -10.34 -14.77
N GLY A 153 -15.63 -11.43 -14.22
CA GLY A 153 -14.18 -11.69 -14.19
C GLY A 153 -13.43 -11.14 -12.98
N TYR A 154 -14.06 -10.34 -12.11
CA TYR A 154 -13.38 -9.72 -10.97
C TYR A 154 -13.79 -10.29 -9.60
N SER A 155 -14.48 -11.42 -9.56
CA SER A 155 -15.09 -11.95 -8.32
C SER A 155 -14.09 -12.12 -7.18
N ALA A 156 -12.95 -12.79 -7.41
CA ALA A 156 -11.94 -13.00 -6.38
C ALA A 156 -11.29 -11.69 -5.93
N TYR A 157 -10.90 -10.82 -6.88
CA TYR A 157 -10.35 -9.51 -6.57
C TYR A 157 -11.31 -8.66 -5.72
N ALA A 158 -12.57 -8.57 -6.13
CA ALA A 158 -13.60 -7.80 -5.42
C ALA A 158 -13.86 -8.36 -4.01
N ALA A 159 -13.87 -9.70 -3.87
CA ALA A 159 -14.04 -10.36 -2.57
C ALA A 159 -12.91 -9.99 -1.60
N MET A 160 -11.64 -10.02 -2.06
CA MET A 160 -10.50 -9.62 -1.22
C MET A 160 -10.56 -8.14 -0.83
N LYS A 161 -10.99 -7.26 -1.75
CA LYS A 161 -11.16 -5.84 -1.47
C LYS A 161 -12.34 -5.57 -0.52
N GLY A 162 -13.42 -6.32 -0.61
CA GLY A 162 -14.51 -6.30 0.38
C GLY A 162 -14.04 -6.75 1.78
N ALA A 163 -13.20 -7.79 1.85
CA ALA A 163 -12.57 -8.22 3.09
C ALA A 163 -11.72 -7.11 3.73
N MET A 164 -10.97 -6.34 2.90
CA MET A 164 -10.23 -5.16 3.38
C MET A 164 -11.14 -4.06 3.97
N GLU A 165 -12.35 -3.88 3.45
CA GLU A 165 -13.32 -2.92 4.00
C GLU A 165 -13.78 -3.35 5.40
N VAL A 166 -14.01 -4.65 5.60
CA VAL A 166 -14.33 -5.20 6.92
C VAL A 166 -13.15 -5.03 7.87
N LEU A 167 -11.95 -5.47 7.45
CA LEU A 167 -10.71 -5.36 8.25
C LEU A 167 -10.46 -3.92 8.71
N THR A 168 -10.68 -2.94 7.84
CA THR A 168 -10.46 -1.53 8.16
C THR A 168 -11.32 -1.06 9.34
N ARG A 169 -12.58 -1.53 9.43
CA ARG A 169 -13.45 -1.22 10.57
C ARG A 169 -12.91 -1.81 11.89
N TYR A 170 -12.38 -3.04 11.84
CA TYR A 170 -11.74 -3.65 13.01
C TYR A 170 -10.45 -2.93 13.40
N GLN A 171 -9.60 -2.60 12.44
CA GLN A 171 -8.39 -1.78 12.68
C GLN A 171 -8.75 -0.44 13.36
N ALA A 172 -9.79 0.24 12.87
CA ALA A 172 -10.25 1.51 13.46
C ALA A 172 -10.71 1.33 14.91
N LYS A 173 -11.43 0.24 15.19
CA LYS A 173 -11.94 -0.04 16.54
C LYS A 173 -10.84 -0.44 17.51
N GLU A 174 -9.98 -1.39 17.11
CA GLU A 174 -8.96 -1.98 17.98
C GLU A 174 -7.76 -1.04 18.22
N LEU A 175 -7.44 -0.18 17.25
CA LEU A 175 -6.30 0.75 17.36
C LEU A 175 -6.70 2.14 17.89
N GLY A 176 -7.99 2.35 18.17
CA GLY A 176 -8.54 3.61 18.65
C GLY A 176 -7.92 4.09 19.97
N GLU A 177 -7.59 3.19 20.90
CA GLU A 177 -6.93 3.53 22.18
C GLU A 177 -5.53 4.16 21.96
N ARG A 178 -4.87 3.82 20.87
CA ARG A 178 -3.61 4.44 20.43
C ARG A 178 -3.82 5.73 19.65
N GLY A 179 -5.07 6.20 19.49
CA GLY A 179 -5.42 7.33 18.63
C GLY A 179 -5.13 7.08 17.14
N ILE A 180 -4.87 5.83 16.73
CA ILE A 180 -4.64 5.47 15.35
C ILE A 180 -5.99 5.37 14.64
N THR A 181 -6.16 6.11 13.54
CA THR A 181 -7.34 5.95 12.68
C THR A 181 -7.03 5.05 11.49
N ALA A 182 -7.98 4.19 11.15
CA ALA A 182 -7.93 3.40 9.92
C ALA A 182 -9.11 3.78 9.02
N ASN A 183 -8.79 4.09 7.77
CA ASN A 183 -9.77 4.45 6.74
C ASN A 183 -9.49 3.66 5.46
N ILE A 184 -10.47 3.63 4.56
CA ILE A 184 -10.34 2.95 3.28
C ILE A 184 -10.90 3.84 2.18
N ILE A 185 -10.23 3.87 1.04
CA ILE A 185 -10.72 4.51 -0.18
C ILE A 185 -11.02 3.44 -1.22
N ALA A 186 -12.07 3.66 -2.00
CA ALA A 186 -12.50 2.77 -3.07
C ALA A 186 -12.43 3.53 -4.42
N PRO A 187 -11.25 3.57 -5.06
CA PRO A 187 -11.11 4.20 -6.36
C PRO A 187 -12.00 3.54 -7.41
N GLY A 188 -12.51 4.33 -8.33
CA GLY A 188 -13.12 3.85 -9.56
C GLY A 188 -12.06 3.37 -10.57
N ALA A 189 -12.45 3.36 -11.84
CA ALA A 189 -11.54 3.10 -12.95
C ALA A 189 -10.61 4.30 -13.13
N ILE A 190 -9.34 4.14 -12.80
CA ILE A 190 -8.32 5.17 -12.91
C ILE A 190 -7.34 4.77 -14.02
N GLU A 191 -7.02 5.71 -14.88
CA GLU A 191 -6.06 5.54 -15.96
C GLU A 191 -4.64 5.28 -15.41
N THR A 192 -4.29 4.01 -15.32
CA THR A 192 -2.99 3.52 -14.83
C THR A 192 -2.63 2.20 -15.51
N ASP A 193 -1.42 1.69 -15.27
CA ASP A 193 -0.98 0.36 -15.75
C ASP A 193 -1.56 -0.81 -14.92
N PHE A 194 -2.43 -0.54 -13.96
CA PHE A 194 -3.03 -1.59 -13.14
C PHE A 194 -3.86 -2.56 -14.01
N GLY A 195 -3.70 -3.86 -13.76
CA GLY A 195 -4.39 -4.89 -14.53
C GLY A 195 -4.02 -4.93 -16.02
N GLY A 196 -2.76 -4.50 -16.36
CA GLY A 196 -2.27 -4.49 -17.75
C GLY A 196 -2.73 -3.28 -18.57
N GLY A 197 -3.13 -2.18 -17.91
CA GLY A 197 -3.54 -0.95 -18.62
C GLY A 197 -4.93 -0.98 -19.23
N ASN A 198 -5.75 -1.99 -18.92
CA ASN A 198 -7.07 -2.18 -19.52
C ASN A 198 -8.02 -0.97 -19.43
N VAL A 199 -7.82 -0.09 -18.46
CA VAL A 199 -8.62 1.14 -18.29
C VAL A 199 -8.05 2.27 -19.17
N ARG A 200 -6.72 2.41 -19.20
CA ARG A 200 -6.02 3.41 -20.03
C ARG A 200 -6.33 3.23 -21.51
N ASP A 201 -6.33 1.97 -21.98
CA ASP A 201 -6.41 1.64 -23.42
C ASP A 201 -7.85 1.64 -23.95
N LYS A 202 -8.86 1.93 -23.09
CA LYS A 202 -10.28 2.00 -23.44
C LYS A 202 -10.89 3.41 -23.36
N ALA A 203 -10.05 4.40 -23.12
CA ALA A 203 -10.47 5.81 -23.03
C ALA A 203 -10.52 6.47 -24.44
#